data_a3779f124bd2c4972e4206201b9e9223
#
_entry.id   a3779f124bd2c4972e4206201b9e9223
#
_cell.length_a   1.000
_cell.length_b   1.000
_cell.length_c   1.000
_cell.angle_alpha   90.00
_cell.angle_beta   90.00
_cell.angle_gamma   90.00
#
_symmetry.space_group_name_H-M   'P 1'
#
loop_
_entity.id
_entity.type
_entity.pdbx_description
1 polymer ?
#
loop_
_entity_poly.entity_id
_entity_poly.type
_entity_poly.pdbx_seq_one_letter_code
_entity_poly.pdbx_strand_id
1 'polypeptide(L)'
;MLQSYLQDTWVTPTATRASAAAAHDAVTGETVCHVSSEGLDIAGAFEHARRVGGPTLRALTFHQRADLLDAIAAAVRARREELYALSARAGATLNDARYDVDGGVRVLRDYAARARTELPDAPHLVEGPAERLARGEDFLGVHLVTPSPGLMLQVNAYNFPVWAPLEKLAQAVLAGMPSVIKPATPTAYLTERLVRILTEAGQLLPGALQMVVGSVRPALDLLGEQDVLSFTGSAATAETLRTHANLVARSVRFNAEADSVNAIVLAPDVTPGTPLFDAFAREVVTEMTVKAGQKCTAIRRVLVPAEHEAAALDALASELAGVTIGNPTTEGVRMGAVVSLTQRDDVRRAVRAIAESGRFVYGDPEKVRVVDADPERGAFLDTLLISADPDAAAPHEVEPFGPAATVLAYRDTAHATDLVARGRGSLAASVVSDDLAWTTAFVRAAAPWHGRLHLLDSTNRTQTTGHGSPLPALRHGGPGRAGGGSEMAGIRGVVDLMQRTALQASPRLLNAFAS
;
A
#
# COMPACT_ATOMS: atom_id res chain seq x y z
N MET A 1 7.04 2.81 26.52
CA MET A 1 7.90 2.11 25.56
C MET A 1 7.07 1.02 24.90
N LEU A 2 6.98 0.96 23.58
CA LEU A 2 6.35 -0.16 22.88
C LEU A 2 7.24 -1.41 22.98
N GLN A 3 6.60 -2.57 22.97
CA GLN A 3 7.29 -3.86 22.95
C GLN A 3 7.38 -4.41 21.53
N SER A 4 8.41 -5.20 21.27
CA SER A 4 8.53 -6.05 20.10
C SER A 4 8.05 -7.46 20.41
N TYR A 5 7.59 -8.20 19.39
CA TYR A 5 7.22 -9.61 19.52
C TYR A 5 8.26 -10.46 18.81
N LEU A 6 9.13 -11.09 19.61
CA LEU A 6 10.29 -11.84 19.13
C LEU A 6 10.31 -13.21 19.76
N GLN A 7 10.59 -14.24 18.97
CA GLN A 7 10.70 -15.64 19.46
C GLN A 7 9.47 -16.04 20.31
N ASP A 8 8.28 -15.68 19.81
CA ASP A 8 6.96 -15.93 20.41
C ASP A 8 6.75 -15.29 21.79
N THR A 9 7.56 -14.27 22.13
CA THR A 9 7.46 -13.52 23.39
C THR A 9 7.45 -12.00 23.18
N TRP A 10 6.84 -11.28 24.11
CA TRP A 10 6.87 -9.82 24.14
C TRP A 10 8.12 -9.31 24.85
N VAL A 11 8.95 -8.53 24.15
CA VAL A 11 10.24 -8.03 24.62
C VAL A 11 10.23 -6.51 24.68
N THR A 12 10.65 -5.96 25.82
CA THR A 12 10.84 -4.51 26.00
C THR A 12 12.28 -4.15 25.61
N PRO A 13 12.49 -3.12 24.75
CA PRO A 13 13.84 -2.65 24.45
C PRO A 13 14.51 -2.06 25.69
N THR A 14 15.86 -2.05 25.69
CA THR A 14 16.66 -1.53 26.80
C THR A 14 16.79 0.00 26.80
N ALA A 15 16.40 0.64 25.71
CA ALA A 15 16.44 2.10 25.55
C ALA A 15 15.68 2.85 26.66
N THR A 16 16.18 4.01 27.01
CA THR A 16 15.44 4.98 27.86
C THR A 16 14.45 5.76 27.00
N ARG A 17 13.49 6.45 27.66
CA ARG A 17 12.58 7.34 26.93
C ARG A 17 13.33 8.49 26.23
N ALA A 18 14.46 8.93 26.76
CA ALA A 18 15.25 10.02 26.21
C ALA A 18 16.03 9.61 24.93
N SER A 19 16.39 8.33 24.79
CA SER A 19 17.10 7.81 23.62
C SER A 19 16.18 7.20 22.56
N ALA A 20 14.91 6.97 22.90
CA ALA A 20 13.92 6.38 22.02
C ALA A 20 13.18 7.44 21.16
N ALA A 21 12.79 7.07 19.94
CA ALA A 21 11.95 7.92 19.13
C ALA A 21 10.53 8.00 19.70
N ALA A 22 9.92 9.20 19.74
CA ALA A 22 8.55 9.39 20.18
C ALA A 22 7.57 9.30 18.99
N ALA A 23 6.42 8.66 19.20
CA ALA A 23 5.26 8.79 18.32
C ALA A 23 4.25 9.70 19.01
N HIS A 24 3.69 10.64 18.26
CA HIS A 24 2.78 11.66 18.76
C HIS A 24 1.37 11.46 18.25
N ASP A 25 0.42 11.88 19.04
CA ASP A 25 -0.99 12.02 18.66
C ASP A 25 -1.10 13.14 17.61
N ALA A 26 -1.60 12.82 16.44
CA ALA A 26 -1.70 13.75 15.33
C ALA A 26 -2.66 14.92 15.58
N VAL A 27 -3.63 14.72 16.50
CA VAL A 27 -4.68 15.70 16.84
C VAL A 27 -4.24 16.63 17.96
N THR A 28 -3.54 16.11 18.97
CA THR A 28 -3.20 16.86 20.18
C THR A 28 -1.71 17.22 20.31
N GLY A 29 -0.85 16.56 19.52
CA GLY A 29 0.60 16.69 19.64
C GLY A 29 1.20 15.95 20.84
N GLU A 30 0.40 15.29 21.68
CA GLU A 30 0.87 14.59 22.87
C GLU A 30 1.62 13.30 22.51
N THR A 31 2.62 12.94 23.33
CA THR A 31 3.33 11.68 23.13
C THR A 31 2.44 10.48 23.42
N VAL A 32 2.20 9.63 22.43
CA VAL A 32 1.46 8.37 22.57
C VAL A 32 2.37 7.26 23.12
N CYS A 33 3.55 7.11 22.54
CA CYS A 33 4.48 6.06 22.92
C CYS A 33 5.92 6.39 22.51
N HIS A 34 6.85 5.55 22.96
CA HIS A 34 8.26 5.59 22.56
C HIS A 34 8.66 4.29 21.90
N VAL A 35 9.51 4.38 20.88
CA VAL A 35 9.88 3.32 19.94
C VAL A 35 11.40 3.17 19.91
N SER A 36 11.90 1.96 20.13
CA SER A 36 13.33 1.62 20.00
C SER A 36 13.51 0.14 19.68
N SER A 37 14.62 -0.21 19.06
CA SER A 37 15.08 -1.60 18.88
C SER A 37 16.38 -1.89 19.65
N GLU A 38 16.80 -0.99 20.53
CA GLU A 38 18.01 -1.16 21.33
C GLU A 38 17.91 -2.37 22.27
N GLY A 39 18.93 -3.23 22.24
CA GLY A 39 18.99 -4.44 23.06
C GLY A 39 18.09 -5.60 22.61
N LEU A 40 17.39 -5.48 21.48
CA LEU A 40 16.57 -6.57 20.93
C LEU A 40 17.46 -7.59 20.19
N ASP A 41 17.20 -8.87 20.44
CA ASP A 41 17.83 -9.98 19.69
C ASP A 41 17.13 -10.20 18.34
N ILE A 42 17.39 -9.30 17.39
CA ILE A 42 16.83 -9.39 16.03
C ILE A 42 17.38 -10.60 15.27
N ALA A 43 18.66 -10.94 15.51
CA ALA A 43 19.27 -12.11 14.85
C ALA A 43 18.61 -13.40 15.31
N GLY A 44 18.39 -13.59 16.60
CA GLY A 44 17.66 -14.73 17.15
C GLY A 44 16.23 -14.79 16.66
N ALA A 45 15.54 -13.64 16.49
CA ALA A 45 14.19 -13.59 15.95
C ALA A 45 14.14 -14.05 14.48
N PHE A 46 15.12 -13.66 13.64
CA PHE A 46 15.22 -14.10 12.25
C PHE A 46 15.49 -15.60 12.15
N GLU A 47 16.40 -16.10 13.01
CA GLU A 47 16.71 -17.52 13.07
C GLU A 47 15.51 -18.34 13.54
N HIS A 48 14.77 -17.85 14.55
CA HIS A 48 13.53 -18.48 15.02
C HIS A 48 12.47 -18.53 13.93
N ALA A 49 12.29 -17.44 13.19
CA ALA A 49 11.37 -17.41 12.04
C ALA A 49 11.75 -18.46 10.99
N ARG A 50 13.04 -18.59 10.63
CA ARG A 50 13.50 -19.57 9.64
C ARG A 50 13.42 -21.01 10.13
N ARG A 51 13.83 -21.29 11.39
CA ARG A 51 13.95 -22.67 11.92
C ARG A 51 12.69 -23.22 12.54
N VAL A 52 11.82 -22.38 13.06
CA VAL A 52 10.55 -22.77 13.68
C VAL A 52 9.38 -22.40 12.78
N GLY A 53 9.21 -21.11 12.46
CA GLY A 53 8.07 -20.62 11.72
C GLY A 53 7.98 -21.17 10.30
N GLY A 54 9.09 -21.19 9.58
CA GLY A 54 9.13 -21.71 8.22
C GLY A 54 8.71 -23.19 8.13
N PRO A 55 9.33 -24.13 8.82
CA PRO A 55 8.92 -25.53 8.83
C PRO A 55 7.47 -25.72 9.24
N THR A 56 6.99 -25.01 10.27
CA THR A 56 5.60 -25.10 10.74
C THR A 56 4.60 -24.70 9.66
N LEU A 57 4.85 -23.58 8.94
CA LEU A 57 4.00 -23.14 7.83
C LEU A 57 4.09 -24.08 6.62
N ARG A 58 5.29 -24.53 6.26
CA ARG A 58 5.51 -25.41 5.10
C ARG A 58 4.94 -26.82 5.27
N ALA A 59 4.72 -27.27 6.51
CA ALA A 59 4.05 -28.53 6.79
C ALA A 59 2.56 -28.52 6.44
N LEU A 60 1.96 -27.34 6.28
CA LEU A 60 0.54 -27.14 5.94
C LEU A 60 0.34 -27.12 4.43
N THR A 61 -0.84 -27.59 4.00
CA THR A 61 -1.33 -27.39 2.62
C THR A 61 -1.74 -25.92 2.40
N PHE A 62 -1.95 -25.51 1.15
CA PHE A 62 -2.48 -24.18 0.85
C PHE A 62 -3.86 -23.95 1.51
N HIS A 63 -4.73 -24.98 1.55
CA HIS A 63 -6.05 -24.85 2.18
C HIS A 63 -5.95 -24.70 3.70
N GLN A 64 -5.05 -25.43 4.35
CA GLN A 64 -4.81 -25.24 5.80
C GLN A 64 -4.19 -23.87 6.13
N ARG A 65 -3.32 -23.34 5.26
CA ARG A 65 -2.83 -21.95 5.39
C ARG A 65 -3.95 -20.92 5.16
N ALA A 66 -4.91 -21.22 4.28
CA ALA A 66 -6.10 -20.40 4.10
C ALA A 66 -7.01 -20.40 5.35
N ASP A 67 -7.15 -21.53 6.04
CA ASP A 67 -7.88 -21.61 7.32
C ASP A 67 -7.21 -20.73 8.39
N LEU A 68 -5.88 -20.69 8.42
CA LEU A 68 -5.15 -19.78 9.30
C LEU A 68 -5.43 -18.30 8.99
N LEU A 69 -5.52 -17.91 7.70
CA LEU A 69 -5.88 -16.54 7.32
C LEU A 69 -7.30 -16.17 7.75
N ASP A 70 -8.26 -17.07 7.62
CA ASP A 70 -9.63 -16.85 8.09
C ASP A 70 -9.70 -16.70 9.62
N ALA A 71 -8.92 -17.48 10.36
CA ALA A 71 -8.81 -17.39 11.82
C ALA A 71 -8.21 -16.03 12.25
N ILE A 72 -7.14 -15.59 11.58
CA ILE A 72 -6.53 -14.26 11.78
C ILE A 72 -7.56 -13.17 11.48
N ALA A 73 -8.27 -13.24 10.36
CA ALA A 73 -9.30 -12.27 9.97
C ALA A 73 -10.44 -12.19 11.00
N ALA A 74 -10.87 -13.34 11.54
CA ALA A 74 -11.89 -13.41 12.58
C ALA A 74 -11.43 -12.75 13.89
N ALA A 75 -10.18 -12.98 14.31
CA ALA A 75 -9.59 -12.38 15.52
C ALA A 75 -9.53 -10.84 15.42
N VAL A 76 -9.04 -10.32 14.28
CA VAL A 76 -8.99 -8.86 14.04
C VAL A 76 -10.40 -8.26 14.02
N ARG A 77 -11.34 -8.91 13.31
CA ARG A 77 -12.74 -8.45 13.23
C ARG A 77 -13.42 -8.38 14.60
N ALA A 78 -13.16 -9.34 15.47
CA ALA A 78 -13.75 -9.39 16.81
C ALA A 78 -13.33 -8.21 17.70
N ARG A 79 -12.16 -7.62 17.44
CA ARG A 79 -11.56 -6.55 18.26
C ARG A 79 -11.28 -5.27 17.46
N ARG A 80 -11.90 -5.08 16.32
CA ARG A 80 -11.67 -3.95 15.41
C ARG A 80 -11.93 -2.59 16.03
N GLU A 81 -12.90 -2.48 16.96
CA GLU A 81 -13.23 -1.23 17.62
C GLU A 81 -12.04 -0.65 18.42
N GLU A 82 -11.17 -1.51 18.95
CA GLU A 82 -9.94 -1.08 19.62
C GLU A 82 -8.95 -0.43 18.63
N LEU A 83 -8.87 -0.99 17.43
CA LEU A 83 -8.03 -0.45 16.35
C LEU A 83 -8.61 0.86 15.79
N TYR A 84 -9.95 0.97 15.68
CA TYR A 84 -10.60 2.22 15.28
C TYR A 84 -10.32 3.35 16.29
N ALA A 85 -10.47 3.07 17.58
CA ALA A 85 -10.20 4.04 18.62
C ALA A 85 -8.74 4.53 18.62
N LEU A 86 -7.79 3.62 18.37
CA LEU A 86 -6.38 3.99 18.26
C LEU A 86 -6.07 4.75 16.96
N SER A 87 -6.78 4.47 15.87
CA SER A 87 -6.58 5.14 14.58
C SER A 87 -6.89 6.65 14.63
N ALA A 88 -7.79 7.06 15.51
CA ALA A 88 -8.09 8.48 15.72
C ALA A 88 -6.87 9.29 16.18
N ARG A 89 -5.94 8.67 16.93
CA ARG A 89 -4.68 9.31 17.34
C ARG A 89 -3.72 9.56 16.17
N ALA A 90 -3.88 8.82 15.07
CA ALA A 90 -3.15 9.04 13.84
C ALA A 90 -3.85 10.04 12.89
N GLY A 91 -4.89 10.73 13.36
CA GLY A 91 -5.69 11.66 12.58
C GLY A 91 -6.78 11.00 11.72
N ALA A 92 -6.99 9.71 11.83
CA ALA A 92 -7.94 8.98 10.98
C ALA A 92 -9.38 9.12 11.50
N THR A 93 -10.33 9.50 10.64
CA THR A 93 -11.76 9.43 10.94
C THR A 93 -12.22 7.97 11.08
N LEU A 94 -13.42 7.75 11.60
CA LEU A 94 -13.97 6.39 11.68
C LEU A 94 -14.06 5.71 10.28
N ASN A 95 -14.36 6.47 9.23
CA ASN A 95 -14.37 5.93 7.86
C ASN A 95 -12.97 5.54 7.39
N ASP A 96 -11.96 6.35 7.70
CA ASP A 96 -10.55 6.03 7.40
C ASP A 96 -10.07 4.81 8.18
N ALA A 97 -10.46 4.68 9.45
CA ALA A 97 -10.13 3.54 10.29
C ALA A 97 -10.78 2.25 9.76
N ARG A 98 -12.04 2.31 9.35
CA ARG A 98 -12.73 1.18 8.66
C ARG A 98 -12.06 0.83 7.36
N TYR A 99 -11.64 1.83 6.58
CA TYR A 99 -10.94 1.58 5.31
C TYR A 99 -9.65 0.78 5.53
N ASP A 100 -8.86 1.12 6.56
CA ASP A 100 -7.63 0.40 6.92
C ASP A 100 -7.92 -0.98 7.56
N VAL A 101 -8.72 -1.03 8.62
CA VAL A 101 -8.90 -2.25 9.41
C VAL A 101 -9.80 -3.27 8.71
N ASP A 102 -11.00 -2.86 8.26
CA ASP A 102 -11.91 -3.77 7.57
C ASP A 102 -11.40 -4.14 6.17
N GLY A 103 -10.63 -3.22 5.54
CA GLY A 103 -9.92 -3.49 4.30
C GLY A 103 -8.90 -4.61 4.46
N GLY A 104 -8.06 -4.57 5.50
CA GLY A 104 -7.11 -5.63 5.81
C GLY A 104 -7.77 -6.97 6.12
N VAL A 105 -8.87 -6.96 6.89
CA VAL A 105 -9.67 -8.18 7.16
C VAL A 105 -10.24 -8.76 5.87
N ARG A 106 -10.76 -7.91 4.98
CA ARG A 106 -11.29 -8.36 3.68
C ARG A 106 -10.22 -8.97 2.79
N VAL A 107 -9.03 -8.38 2.77
CA VAL A 107 -7.88 -8.91 2.02
C VAL A 107 -7.50 -10.31 2.48
N LEU A 108 -7.37 -10.54 3.78
CA LEU A 108 -7.10 -11.88 4.33
C LEU A 108 -8.12 -12.92 3.85
N ARG A 109 -9.41 -12.59 3.92
CA ARG A 109 -10.51 -13.49 3.52
C ARG A 109 -10.54 -13.73 2.01
N ASP A 110 -10.25 -12.71 1.20
CA ASP A 110 -10.17 -12.88 -0.26
C ASP A 110 -9.01 -13.80 -0.65
N TYR A 111 -7.83 -13.65 -0.02
CA TYR A 111 -6.71 -14.57 -0.22
C TYR A 111 -7.03 -16.00 0.22
N ALA A 112 -7.72 -16.17 1.36
CA ALA A 112 -8.16 -17.48 1.82
C ALA A 112 -9.13 -18.15 0.84
N ALA A 113 -10.12 -17.40 0.35
CA ALA A 113 -11.08 -17.90 -0.63
C ALA A 113 -10.40 -18.28 -1.96
N ARG A 114 -9.49 -17.43 -2.45
CA ARG A 114 -8.72 -17.69 -3.68
C ARG A 114 -7.80 -18.91 -3.54
N ALA A 115 -7.13 -19.06 -2.40
CA ALA A 115 -6.27 -20.22 -2.18
C ALA A 115 -7.05 -21.53 -2.30
N ARG A 116 -8.29 -21.58 -1.80
CA ARG A 116 -9.14 -22.78 -1.91
C ARG A 116 -9.67 -23.03 -3.31
N THR A 117 -9.77 -22.00 -4.15
CA THR A 117 -10.33 -22.14 -5.52
C THR A 117 -9.27 -22.23 -6.61
N GLU A 118 -8.10 -21.62 -6.39
CA GLU A 118 -7.06 -21.47 -7.42
C GLU A 118 -5.80 -22.30 -7.12
N LEU A 119 -5.66 -22.85 -5.90
CA LEU A 119 -4.52 -23.70 -5.49
C LEU A 119 -4.98 -25.09 -5.06
N PRO A 120 -4.13 -26.13 -5.23
CA PRO A 120 -4.45 -27.47 -4.78
C PRO A 120 -4.44 -27.57 -3.24
N ASP A 121 -5.12 -28.59 -2.68
CA ASP A 121 -4.96 -28.94 -1.26
C ASP A 121 -3.66 -29.72 -1.05
N ALA A 122 -2.54 -29.08 -1.33
CA ALA A 122 -1.19 -29.62 -1.25
C ALA A 122 -0.22 -28.53 -0.72
N PRO A 123 0.98 -28.90 -0.24
CA PRO A 123 1.96 -27.91 0.22
C PRO A 123 2.71 -27.20 -0.93
N HIS A 124 2.56 -27.66 -2.15
CA HIS A 124 3.22 -27.18 -3.36
C HIS A 124 2.25 -27.13 -4.55
N LEU A 125 2.66 -26.52 -5.66
CA LEU A 125 1.89 -26.41 -6.89
C LEU A 125 2.70 -26.96 -8.07
N VAL A 126 2.08 -27.81 -8.89
CA VAL A 126 2.56 -28.10 -10.25
C VAL A 126 1.86 -27.16 -11.20
N GLU A 127 2.62 -26.29 -11.87
CA GLU A 127 2.09 -25.19 -12.68
C GLU A 127 1.99 -25.59 -14.15
N GLY A 128 0.79 -25.44 -14.69
CA GLY A 128 0.53 -25.68 -16.10
C GLY A 128 0.48 -27.17 -16.53
N PRO A 129 0.18 -27.42 -17.80
CA PRO A 129 0.31 -28.74 -18.39
C PRO A 129 1.77 -29.13 -18.61
N ALA A 130 2.03 -30.41 -18.70
CA ALA A 130 3.36 -30.91 -19.04
C ALA A 130 3.72 -30.56 -20.50
N GLU A 131 4.90 -29.99 -20.68
CA GLU A 131 5.46 -29.61 -21.98
C GLU A 131 6.33 -30.74 -22.56
N ARG A 132 6.18 -31.04 -23.85
CA ARG A 132 7.03 -32.04 -24.52
C ARG A 132 8.39 -31.42 -24.84
N LEU A 133 9.45 -32.02 -24.28
CA LEU A 133 10.82 -31.52 -24.44
C LEU A 133 11.67 -32.32 -25.45
N ALA A 134 11.23 -33.51 -25.87
CA ALA A 134 11.92 -34.38 -26.81
C ALA A 134 11.00 -34.82 -27.96
N ARG A 135 11.54 -35.55 -28.92
CA ARG A 135 10.74 -36.04 -30.08
C ARG A 135 9.66 -37.04 -29.68
N GLY A 136 9.90 -37.83 -28.63
CA GLY A 136 8.91 -38.73 -28.04
C GLY A 136 8.10 -38.10 -26.93
N GLU A 137 7.18 -38.87 -26.35
CA GLU A 137 6.35 -38.47 -25.19
C GLU A 137 6.93 -38.92 -23.84
N ASP A 138 8.11 -39.53 -23.88
CA ASP A 138 8.76 -40.13 -22.71
C ASP A 138 9.57 -39.12 -21.88
N PHE A 139 9.75 -37.90 -22.38
CA PHE A 139 10.52 -36.86 -21.70
C PHE A 139 9.79 -35.53 -21.78
N LEU A 140 9.26 -35.12 -20.62
CA LEU A 140 8.42 -33.96 -20.45
C LEU A 140 9.02 -32.98 -19.43
N GLY A 141 8.50 -31.76 -19.41
CA GLY A 141 8.82 -30.73 -18.41
C GLY A 141 7.59 -30.16 -17.76
N VAL A 142 7.69 -29.85 -16.47
CA VAL A 142 6.70 -29.07 -15.71
C VAL A 142 7.42 -28.08 -14.80
N HIS A 143 6.71 -27.06 -14.31
CA HIS A 143 7.20 -26.25 -13.21
C HIS A 143 6.63 -26.73 -11.89
N LEU A 144 7.52 -27.05 -10.95
CA LEU A 144 7.16 -27.29 -9.54
C LEU A 144 7.40 -25.99 -8.76
N VAL A 145 6.37 -25.49 -8.08
CA VAL A 145 6.41 -24.29 -7.24
C VAL A 145 6.35 -24.70 -5.79
N THR A 146 7.42 -24.44 -5.04
CA THR A 146 7.57 -24.85 -3.64
C THR A 146 7.81 -23.65 -2.73
N PRO A 147 7.39 -23.70 -1.45
CA PRO A 147 7.74 -22.68 -0.46
C PRO A 147 9.25 -22.47 -0.34
N SER A 148 9.71 -21.23 -0.34
CA SER A 148 11.10 -20.88 -0.05
C SER A 148 11.42 -21.05 1.44
N PRO A 149 12.63 -21.50 1.82
CA PRO A 149 13.01 -21.68 3.23
C PRO A 149 13.34 -20.39 3.98
N GLY A 150 13.26 -19.23 3.34
CA GLY A 150 13.54 -17.93 3.91
C GLY A 150 12.41 -17.33 4.77
N LEU A 151 12.55 -16.05 5.06
CA LEU A 151 11.55 -15.21 5.73
C LEU A 151 11.22 -13.97 4.90
N MET A 152 10.08 -13.32 5.17
CA MET A 152 9.76 -12.00 4.65
C MET A 152 10.00 -10.94 5.73
N LEU A 153 10.93 -10.00 5.49
CA LEU A 153 11.02 -8.76 6.26
C LEU A 153 10.08 -7.72 5.63
N GLN A 154 9.04 -7.33 6.35
CA GLN A 154 8.09 -6.31 5.93
C GLN A 154 8.46 -4.96 6.54
N VAL A 155 8.88 -4.00 5.75
CA VAL A 155 9.07 -2.60 6.17
C VAL A 155 7.88 -1.79 5.69
N ASN A 156 6.96 -1.49 6.60
CA ASN A 156 5.67 -0.90 6.29
C ASN A 156 5.66 0.62 6.49
N ALA A 157 4.87 1.31 5.68
CA ALA A 157 4.59 2.74 5.81
C ALA A 157 3.56 3.02 6.93
N TYR A 158 3.44 4.29 7.31
CA TYR A 158 2.59 4.70 8.44
C TYR A 158 1.10 4.84 8.08
N ASN A 159 0.77 4.97 6.80
CA ASN A 159 -0.57 5.34 6.36
C ASN A 159 -1.59 4.20 6.43
N PHE A 160 -1.14 2.94 6.36
CA PHE A 160 -1.98 1.74 6.50
C PHE A 160 -1.37 0.76 7.52
N PRO A 161 -1.35 1.13 8.83
CA PRO A 161 -0.67 0.34 9.88
C PRO A 161 -1.33 -1.00 10.20
N VAL A 162 -2.54 -1.26 9.71
CA VAL A 162 -3.27 -2.52 9.86
C VAL A 162 -3.37 -3.25 8.52
N TRP A 163 -3.83 -2.60 7.45
CA TRP A 163 -3.98 -3.23 6.13
C TRP A 163 -2.66 -3.76 5.59
N ALA A 164 -1.62 -2.90 5.49
CA ALA A 164 -0.38 -3.29 4.81
C ALA A 164 0.34 -4.48 5.48
N PRO A 165 0.45 -4.57 6.83
CA PRO A 165 0.96 -5.79 7.46
C PRO A 165 0.12 -7.04 7.18
N LEU A 166 -1.22 -6.94 7.19
CA LEU A 166 -2.11 -8.08 6.94
C LEU A 166 -2.07 -8.55 5.50
N GLU A 167 -1.98 -7.63 4.54
CA GLU A 167 -1.85 -7.93 3.12
C GLU A 167 -0.58 -8.73 2.81
N LYS A 168 0.57 -8.25 3.30
CA LYS A 168 1.85 -8.93 3.13
C LYS A 168 1.88 -10.26 3.89
N LEU A 169 1.28 -10.31 5.08
CA LEU A 169 1.13 -11.53 5.87
C LEU A 169 0.30 -12.57 5.12
N ALA A 170 -0.79 -12.17 4.44
CA ALA A 170 -1.63 -13.09 3.67
C ALA A 170 -0.83 -13.84 2.60
N GLN A 171 -0.05 -13.11 1.82
CA GLN A 171 0.80 -13.69 0.77
C GLN A 171 1.89 -14.60 1.37
N ALA A 172 2.57 -14.11 2.42
CA ALA A 172 3.66 -14.84 3.05
C ALA A 172 3.17 -16.16 3.68
N VAL A 173 2.05 -16.13 4.41
CA VAL A 173 1.45 -17.34 5.01
C VAL A 173 1.08 -18.34 3.93
N LEU A 174 0.38 -17.93 2.86
CA LEU A 174 0.03 -18.84 1.76
C LEU A 174 1.26 -19.41 1.05
N ALA A 175 2.32 -18.62 0.91
CA ALA A 175 3.60 -19.07 0.36
C ALA A 175 4.39 -19.97 1.33
N GLY A 176 3.93 -20.19 2.57
CA GLY A 176 4.64 -20.98 3.58
C GLY A 176 5.87 -20.26 4.16
N MET A 177 5.89 -18.94 4.13
CA MET A 177 7.00 -18.08 4.53
C MET A 177 6.66 -17.30 5.82
N PRO A 178 7.48 -17.38 6.89
CA PRO A 178 7.28 -16.59 8.09
C PRO A 178 7.55 -15.10 7.83
N SER A 179 6.92 -14.22 8.61
CA SER A 179 7.02 -12.77 8.47
C SER A 179 7.65 -12.10 9.67
N VAL A 180 8.49 -11.09 9.41
CA VAL A 180 8.98 -10.14 10.40
C VAL A 180 8.45 -8.76 10.04
N ILE A 181 7.56 -8.21 10.86
CA ILE A 181 6.93 -6.91 10.63
C ILE A 181 7.76 -5.80 11.26
N LYS A 182 8.11 -4.79 10.47
CA LYS A 182 8.65 -3.52 10.96
C LYS A 182 7.64 -2.41 10.68
N PRO A 183 6.89 -1.93 11.69
CA PRO A 183 5.97 -0.81 11.52
C PRO A 183 6.70 0.53 11.41
N ALA A 184 6.08 1.51 10.76
CA ALA A 184 6.56 2.89 10.81
C ALA A 184 6.36 3.51 12.20
N THR A 185 7.34 4.29 12.65
CA THR A 185 7.35 4.88 14.00
C THR A 185 6.07 5.64 14.36
N PRO A 186 5.52 6.53 13.49
CA PRO A 186 4.35 7.34 13.87
C PRO A 186 3.10 6.54 14.24
N THR A 187 2.94 5.34 13.68
CA THR A 187 1.75 4.48 13.88
C THR A 187 2.09 3.09 14.42
N ALA A 188 3.31 2.91 14.95
CA ALA A 188 3.78 1.62 15.46
C ALA A 188 2.86 1.03 16.55
N TYR A 189 2.22 1.87 17.35
CA TYR A 189 1.27 1.45 18.40
C TYR A 189 0.02 0.75 17.84
N LEU A 190 -0.41 1.09 16.62
CA LEU A 190 -1.51 0.41 15.93
C LEU A 190 -1.11 -1.00 15.49
N THR A 191 0.05 -1.14 14.87
CA THR A 191 0.57 -2.45 14.45
C THR A 191 0.92 -3.32 15.66
N GLU A 192 1.45 -2.72 16.74
CA GLU A 192 1.70 -3.44 18.00
C GLU A 192 0.38 -3.98 18.57
N ARG A 193 -0.69 -3.15 18.60
CA ARG A 193 -2.00 -3.62 19.03
C ARG A 193 -2.58 -4.71 18.15
N LEU A 194 -2.41 -4.61 16.81
CA LEU A 194 -2.78 -5.67 15.89
C LEU A 194 -2.11 -6.99 16.26
N VAL A 195 -0.77 -7.00 16.44
CA VAL A 195 -0.04 -8.22 16.77
C VAL A 195 -0.46 -8.76 18.15
N ARG A 196 -0.78 -7.90 19.13
CA ARG A 196 -1.35 -8.35 20.41
C ARG A 196 -2.69 -9.05 20.24
N ILE A 197 -3.57 -8.52 19.40
CA ILE A 197 -4.86 -9.17 19.11
C ILE A 197 -4.63 -10.58 18.58
N LEU A 198 -3.65 -10.76 17.67
CA LEU A 198 -3.35 -12.06 17.09
C LEU A 198 -2.72 -13.03 18.09
N THR A 199 -1.80 -12.57 18.93
CA THR A 199 -1.17 -13.40 19.97
C THR A 199 -2.16 -13.80 21.07
N GLU A 200 -2.98 -12.85 21.54
CA GLU A 200 -4.01 -13.09 22.56
C GLU A 200 -5.12 -14.03 22.08
N ALA A 201 -5.42 -14.02 20.78
CA ALA A 201 -6.37 -14.94 20.16
C ALA A 201 -5.81 -16.37 19.94
N GLY A 202 -4.51 -16.57 20.12
CA GLY A 202 -3.87 -17.88 19.95
C GLY A 202 -3.88 -18.40 18.49
N GLN A 203 -4.00 -17.51 17.51
CA GLN A 203 -4.12 -17.90 16.10
C GLN A 203 -2.76 -17.98 15.37
N LEU A 204 -1.68 -17.51 16.00
CA LEU A 204 -0.35 -17.55 15.40
C LEU A 204 0.31 -18.92 15.66
N LEU A 205 0.88 -19.49 14.60
CA LEU A 205 1.76 -20.63 14.74
C LEU A 205 3.12 -20.19 15.30
N PRO A 206 3.80 -21.04 16.10
CA PRO A 206 5.12 -20.69 16.62
C PRO A 206 6.09 -20.25 15.52
N GLY A 207 6.77 -19.14 15.73
CA GLY A 207 7.75 -18.57 14.81
C GLY A 207 7.21 -17.97 13.50
N ALA A 208 5.90 -18.12 13.20
CA ALA A 208 5.32 -17.67 11.93
C ALA A 208 5.30 -16.14 11.80
N LEU A 209 5.22 -15.41 12.91
CA LEU A 209 5.20 -13.95 12.95
C LEU A 209 6.17 -13.42 14.00
N GLN A 210 6.95 -12.44 13.61
CA GLN A 210 7.76 -11.60 14.50
C GLN A 210 7.39 -10.13 14.26
N MET A 211 7.65 -9.26 15.23
CA MET A 211 7.51 -7.81 15.04
C MET A 211 8.67 -7.08 15.72
N VAL A 212 9.39 -6.27 14.96
CA VAL A 212 10.46 -5.39 15.46
C VAL A 212 9.99 -3.95 15.45
N VAL A 213 9.81 -3.36 16.61
CA VAL A 213 9.48 -1.94 16.78
C VAL A 213 10.78 -1.16 16.89
N GLY A 214 11.01 -0.19 15.99
CA GLY A 214 12.25 0.58 15.93
C GLY A 214 13.00 0.38 14.63
N SER A 215 14.34 0.51 14.65
CA SER A 215 15.18 0.38 13.47
C SER A 215 15.51 -1.08 13.17
N VAL A 216 15.42 -1.47 11.90
CA VAL A 216 15.88 -2.78 11.40
C VAL A 216 17.12 -2.66 10.50
N ARG A 217 17.80 -1.50 10.47
CA ARG A 217 18.97 -1.32 9.61
C ARG A 217 20.03 -2.41 9.82
N PRO A 218 20.41 -2.78 11.07
CA PRO A 218 21.36 -3.87 11.28
C PRO A 218 20.86 -5.24 10.80
N ALA A 219 19.54 -5.41 10.70
CA ALA A 219 18.93 -6.67 10.24
C ALA A 219 19.04 -6.88 8.73
N LEU A 220 19.33 -5.84 7.95
CA LEU A 220 19.55 -5.98 6.51
C LEU A 220 20.76 -6.86 6.19
N ASP A 221 21.77 -6.87 7.06
CA ASP A 221 22.96 -7.74 6.94
C ASP A 221 22.66 -9.21 7.29
N LEU A 222 21.50 -9.49 7.89
CA LEU A 222 21.06 -10.83 8.27
C LEU A 222 20.19 -11.50 7.19
N LEU A 223 19.81 -10.77 6.15
CA LEU A 223 19.01 -11.32 5.04
C LEU A 223 19.88 -12.18 4.13
N GLY A 224 19.35 -13.34 3.76
CA GLY A 224 19.98 -14.32 2.88
C GLY A 224 19.27 -14.47 1.54
N GLU A 225 19.80 -15.37 0.70
CA GLU A 225 19.40 -15.60 -0.69
C GLU A 225 17.94 -16.04 -0.86
N GLN A 226 17.35 -16.63 0.17
CA GLN A 226 15.98 -17.16 0.17
C GLN A 226 14.98 -16.20 0.82
N ASP A 227 15.48 -15.09 1.39
CA ASP A 227 14.63 -14.11 2.06
C ASP A 227 14.04 -13.11 1.07
N VAL A 228 13.00 -12.42 1.54
CA VAL A 228 12.33 -11.35 0.81
C VAL A 228 12.31 -10.09 1.68
N LEU A 229 12.77 -8.97 1.14
CA LEU A 229 12.51 -7.65 1.69
C LEU A 229 11.32 -7.04 0.95
N SER A 230 10.19 -6.85 1.65
CA SER A 230 9.01 -6.15 1.13
C SER A 230 8.94 -4.77 1.79
N PHE A 231 9.07 -3.74 0.99
CA PHE A 231 9.15 -2.34 1.42
C PHE A 231 8.00 -1.52 0.86
N THR A 232 7.38 -0.70 1.70
CA THR A 232 6.45 0.36 1.29
C THR A 232 6.88 1.67 1.95
N GLY A 233 7.14 2.71 1.16
CA GLY A 233 7.61 4.00 1.65
C GLY A 233 8.15 4.92 0.55
N SER A 234 9.05 5.86 0.90
CA SER A 234 9.59 6.81 -0.07
C SER A 234 10.55 6.21 -1.09
N ALA A 235 10.60 6.77 -2.30
CA ALA A 235 11.53 6.36 -3.35
C ALA A 235 13.00 6.46 -2.91
N ALA A 236 13.36 7.49 -2.14
CA ALA A 236 14.72 7.64 -1.61
C ALA A 236 15.12 6.51 -0.64
N THR A 237 14.18 6.06 0.20
CA THR A 237 14.42 4.90 1.06
C THR A 237 14.48 3.60 0.24
N ALA A 238 13.62 3.44 -0.76
CA ALA A 238 13.67 2.29 -1.67
C ALA A 238 15.01 2.20 -2.41
N GLU A 239 15.55 3.33 -2.86
CA GLU A 239 16.89 3.40 -3.48
C GLU A 239 17.98 2.97 -2.51
N THR A 240 17.97 3.51 -1.27
CA THR A 240 18.92 3.13 -0.23
C THR A 240 18.89 1.63 0.08
N LEU A 241 17.69 1.04 0.15
CA LEU A 241 17.54 -0.40 0.39
C LEU A 241 18.01 -1.22 -0.83
N ARG A 242 17.62 -0.83 -2.04
CA ARG A 242 17.98 -1.53 -3.28
C ARG A 242 19.49 -1.59 -3.51
N THR A 243 20.22 -0.56 -3.07
CA THR A 243 21.68 -0.46 -3.21
C THR A 243 22.45 -0.99 -1.99
N HIS A 244 21.74 -1.55 -1.00
CA HIS A 244 22.39 -2.10 0.19
C HIS A 244 23.30 -3.27 -0.17
N ALA A 245 24.57 -3.23 0.27
CA ALA A 245 25.61 -4.16 -0.16
C ALA A 245 25.23 -5.64 0.05
N ASN A 246 24.64 -6.00 1.20
CA ASN A 246 24.24 -7.37 1.48
C ASN A 246 23.09 -7.84 0.56
N LEU A 247 22.09 -6.98 0.31
CA LEU A 247 20.96 -7.32 -0.57
C LEU A 247 21.45 -7.60 -1.99
N VAL A 248 22.38 -6.78 -2.48
CA VAL A 248 22.98 -6.95 -3.81
C VAL A 248 23.84 -8.23 -3.85
N ALA A 249 24.76 -8.41 -2.89
CA ALA A 249 25.69 -9.52 -2.88
C ALA A 249 25.02 -10.88 -2.76
N ARG A 250 23.92 -10.95 -2.01
CA ARG A 250 23.15 -12.19 -1.80
C ARG A 250 21.93 -12.34 -2.71
N SER A 251 21.70 -11.41 -3.62
CA SER A 251 20.54 -11.41 -4.51
C SER A 251 19.22 -11.56 -3.74
N VAL A 252 19.10 -10.89 -2.58
CA VAL A 252 17.88 -10.88 -1.78
C VAL A 252 16.74 -10.33 -2.62
N ARG A 253 15.61 -11.03 -2.65
CA ARG A 253 14.43 -10.55 -3.39
C ARG A 253 13.89 -9.27 -2.76
N PHE A 254 13.81 -8.20 -3.54
CA PHE A 254 13.36 -6.90 -3.08
C PHE A 254 12.07 -6.50 -3.80
N ASN A 255 10.96 -6.48 -3.07
CA ASN A 255 9.68 -5.96 -3.53
C ASN A 255 9.46 -4.57 -2.94
N ALA A 256 9.29 -3.56 -3.80
CA ALA A 256 9.13 -2.18 -3.37
C ALA A 256 7.87 -1.55 -3.96
N GLU A 257 7.09 -0.91 -3.09
CA GLU A 257 6.12 0.09 -3.42
C GLU A 257 6.65 1.44 -2.94
N ALA A 258 6.76 2.41 -3.86
CA ALA A 258 7.38 3.70 -3.60
C ALA A 258 6.49 4.88 -4.03
N ASP A 259 7.08 6.08 -4.16
CA ASP A 259 6.37 7.31 -4.51
C ASP A 259 5.54 7.18 -5.78
N SER A 260 4.38 7.83 -5.80
CA SER A 260 3.49 7.81 -6.95
C SER A 260 2.79 9.16 -7.14
N VAL A 261 2.90 9.73 -8.33
CA VAL A 261 2.13 10.92 -8.72
C VAL A 261 0.95 10.50 -9.60
N ASN A 262 0.01 9.80 -8.99
CA ASN A 262 -1.15 9.24 -9.68
C ASN A 262 -1.97 10.32 -10.38
N ALA A 263 -2.61 9.95 -11.47
CA ALA A 263 -3.39 10.88 -12.28
C ALA A 263 -4.86 10.47 -12.40
N ILE A 264 -5.73 11.46 -12.55
CA ILE A 264 -7.04 11.28 -13.16
C ILE A 264 -7.07 12.09 -14.45
N VAL A 265 -7.61 11.52 -15.51
CA VAL A 265 -7.68 12.13 -16.83
C VAL A 265 -9.13 12.25 -17.25
N LEU A 266 -9.61 13.48 -17.38
CA LEU A 266 -10.92 13.80 -17.94
C LEU A 266 -10.79 13.85 -19.46
N ALA A 267 -11.58 13.06 -20.18
CA ALA A 267 -11.57 13.07 -21.64
C ALA A 267 -12.39 14.27 -22.21
N PRO A 268 -12.15 14.68 -23.48
CA PRO A 268 -12.83 15.83 -24.07
C PRO A 268 -14.35 15.67 -24.25
N ASP A 269 -14.85 14.42 -24.31
CA ASP A 269 -16.27 14.11 -24.43
C ASP A 269 -17.05 14.37 -23.13
N VAL A 270 -16.36 14.46 -21.97
CA VAL A 270 -17.01 14.65 -20.67
C VAL A 270 -17.14 16.14 -20.37
N THR A 271 -18.29 16.69 -20.71
CA THR A 271 -18.56 18.13 -20.58
C THR A 271 -19.04 18.54 -19.19
N PRO A 272 -18.71 19.75 -18.73
CA PRO A 272 -19.20 20.30 -17.46
C PRO A 272 -20.73 20.25 -17.35
N GLY A 273 -21.23 19.97 -16.14
CA GLY A 273 -22.66 19.85 -15.85
C GLY A 273 -23.27 18.50 -16.17
N THR A 274 -22.48 17.54 -16.63
CA THR A 274 -22.96 16.15 -16.81
C THR A 274 -22.74 15.33 -15.53
N PRO A 275 -23.57 14.29 -15.27
CA PRO A 275 -23.37 13.42 -14.10
C PRO A 275 -22.03 12.70 -14.06
N LEU A 276 -21.38 12.48 -15.21
CA LEU A 276 -20.06 11.88 -15.29
C LEU A 276 -18.96 12.88 -14.89
N PHE A 277 -19.10 14.17 -15.26
CA PHE A 277 -18.24 15.25 -14.80
C PHE A 277 -18.33 15.44 -13.27
N ASP A 278 -19.55 15.37 -12.71
CA ASP A 278 -19.73 15.43 -11.25
C ASP A 278 -19.09 14.22 -10.55
N ALA A 279 -19.15 13.02 -11.16
CA ALA A 279 -18.47 11.83 -10.63
C ALA A 279 -16.93 12.00 -10.64
N PHE A 280 -16.37 12.59 -11.70
CA PHE A 280 -14.97 12.96 -11.76
C PHE A 280 -14.58 13.90 -10.60
N ALA A 281 -15.33 14.99 -10.37
CA ALA A 281 -15.02 15.94 -9.30
C ALA A 281 -15.08 15.28 -7.91
N ARG A 282 -16.12 14.46 -7.66
CA ARG A 282 -16.23 13.72 -6.39
C ARG A 282 -15.08 12.73 -6.18
N GLU A 283 -14.62 12.04 -7.23
CA GLU A 283 -13.49 11.11 -7.14
C GLU A 283 -12.21 11.83 -6.70
N VAL A 284 -11.90 12.98 -7.32
CA VAL A 284 -10.74 13.81 -6.96
C VAL A 284 -10.81 14.23 -5.49
N VAL A 285 -11.93 14.78 -5.05
CA VAL A 285 -12.09 15.27 -3.67
C VAL A 285 -12.07 14.12 -2.66
N THR A 286 -12.63 12.96 -3.02
CA THR A 286 -12.54 11.75 -2.20
C THR A 286 -11.09 11.32 -2.00
N GLU A 287 -10.30 11.30 -3.07
CA GLU A 287 -8.89 10.92 -3.01
C GLU A 287 -8.01 11.93 -2.25
N MET A 288 -8.37 13.22 -2.28
CA MET A 288 -7.71 14.25 -1.49
C MET A 288 -8.03 14.18 0.01
N THR A 289 -9.20 13.68 0.40
CA THR A 289 -9.70 13.78 1.78
C THR A 289 -9.64 12.48 2.58
N VAL A 290 -9.79 11.32 1.96
CA VAL A 290 -9.65 10.02 2.63
C VAL A 290 -8.24 9.90 3.19
N LYS A 291 -8.12 9.63 4.49
CA LYS A 291 -6.85 9.60 5.25
C LYS A 291 -6.02 10.88 5.10
N ALA A 292 -6.69 12.03 4.97
CA ALA A 292 -6.07 13.33 4.68
C ALA A 292 -5.13 13.25 3.45
N GLY A 293 -5.53 12.54 2.41
CA GLY A 293 -4.75 12.34 1.18
C GLY A 293 -3.48 11.51 1.34
N GLN A 294 -3.22 10.91 2.50
CA GLN A 294 -2.03 10.10 2.77
C GLN A 294 -2.19 8.66 2.25
N LYS A 295 -2.48 8.53 0.97
CA LYS A 295 -2.60 7.25 0.26
C LYS A 295 -1.57 7.18 -0.86
N CYS A 296 -0.93 6.03 -1.01
CA CYS A 296 0.00 5.77 -2.12
C CYS A 296 -0.69 5.89 -3.50
N THR A 297 -2.01 5.63 -3.53
CA THR A 297 -2.84 5.73 -4.73
C THR A 297 -3.56 7.06 -4.89
N ALA A 298 -3.47 8.02 -3.95
CA ALA A 298 -4.23 9.27 -4.03
C ALA A 298 -3.94 10.04 -5.33
N ILE A 299 -4.98 10.66 -5.89
CA ILE A 299 -4.86 11.51 -7.08
C ILE A 299 -4.04 12.75 -6.76
N ARG A 300 -2.90 12.92 -7.44
CA ARG A 300 -2.01 14.08 -7.31
C ARG A 300 -2.11 15.01 -8.50
N ARG A 301 -2.38 14.46 -9.69
CA ARG A 301 -2.48 15.18 -10.95
C ARG A 301 -3.87 15.01 -11.55
N VAL A 302 -4.52 16.12 -11.82
CA VAL A 302 -5.86 16.18 -12.41
C VAL A 302 -5.69 16.75 -13.82
N LEU A 303 -5.66 15.88 -14.82
CA LEU A 303 -5.47 16.26 -16.22
C LEU A 303 -6.83 16.52 -16.87
N VAL A 304 -7.03 17.74 -17.36
CA VAL A 304 -8.29 18.17 -17.97
C VAL A 304 -8.05 18.82 -19.33
N PRO A 305 -8.99 18.72 -20.28
CA PRO A 305 -8.92 19.51 -21.53
C PRO A 305 -8.81 20.99 -21.20
N ALA A 306 -8.01 21.76 -21.96
CA ALA A 306 -7.81 23.19 -21.71
C ALA A 306 -9.12 23.98 -21.69
N GLU A 307 -10.08 23.60 -22.55
CA GLU A 307 -11.42 24.19 -22.60
C GLU A 307 -12.27 23.91 -21.36
N HIS A 308 -11.95 22.88 -20.57
CA HIS A 308 -12.68 22.51 -19.36
C HIS A 308 -11.98 22.92 -18.06
N GLU A 309 -10.77 23.50 -18.14
CA GLU A 309 -9.96 23.84 -16.95
C GLU A 309 -10.73 24.70 -15.94
N ALA A 310 -11.30 25.82 -16.40
CA ALA A 310 -12.01 26.75 -15.51
C ALA A 310 -13.18 26.07 -14.79
N ALA A 311 -13.99 25.30 -15.52
CA ALA A 311 -15.12 24.58 -14.95
C ALA A 311 -14.67 23.47 -13.98
N ALA A 312 -13.57 22.78 -14.26
CA ALA A 312 -13.00 21.78 -13.37
C ALA A 312 -12.49 22.41 -12.06
N LEU A 313 -11.78 23.54 -12.15
CA LEU A 313 -11.31 24.28 -10.97
C LEU A 313 -12.48 24.75 -10.09
N ASP A 314 -13.54 25.32 -10.69
CA ASP A 314 -14.72 25.77 -9.97
C ASP A 314 -15.48 24.62 -9.30
N ALA A 315 -15.66 23.51 -10.00
CA ALA A 315 -16.34 22.34 -9.46
C ALA A 315 -15.56 21.72 -8.30
N LEU A 316 -14.24 21.55 -8.44
CA LEU A 316 -13.38 21.00 -7.40
C LEU A 316 -13.34 21.93 -6.18
N ALA A 317 -13.19 23.25 -6.36
CA ALA A 317 -13.21 24.22 -5.26
C ALA A 317 -14.55 24.20 -4.51
N SER A 318 -15.68 24.10 -5.24
CA SER A 318 -17.02 23.98 -4.65
C SER A 318 -17.19 22.72 -3.79
N GLU A 319 -16.74 21.57 -4.29
CA GLU A 319 -16.78 20.30 -3.53
C GLU A 319 -15.85 20.35 -2.29
N LEU A 320 -14.66 20.94 -2.42
CA LEU A 320 -13.71 21.09 -1.31
C LEU A 320 -14.24 22.02 -0.21
N ALA A 321 -15.02 23.04 -0.56
CA ALA A 321 -15.64 23.94 0.41
C ALA A 321 -16.62 23.22 1.37
N GLY A 322 -17.13 22.07 0.98
CA GLY A 322 -17.96 21.20 1.82
C GLY A 322 -17.19 20.26 2.76
N VAL A 323 -15.85 20.29 2.75
CA VAL A 323 -15.02 19.40 3.57
C VAL A 323 -14.84 19.97 4.98
N THR A 324 -15.37 19.30 5.99
CA THR A 324 -15.16 19.64 7.40
C THR A 324 -13.88 18.98 7.90
N ILE A 325 -12.93 19.78 8.39
CA ILE A 325 -11.64 19.35 8.93
C ILE A 325 -11.67 19.51 10.44
N GLY A 326 -11.14 18.54 11.21
CA GLY A 326 -11.12 18.67 12.67
C GLY A 326 -10.78 17.37 13.41
N ASN A 327 -11.20 17.33 14.67
CA ASN A 327 -11.04 16.14 15.50
C ASN A 327 -11.76 14.95 14.85
N PRO A 328 -11.06 13.87 14.49
CA PRO A 328 -11.63 12.75 13.73
C PRO A 328 -12.73 11.97 14.51
N THR A 329 -12.86 12.21 15.82
CA THR A 329 -13.91 11.61 16.65
C THR A 329 -15.19 12.45 16.71
N THR A 330 -15.17 13.69 16.20
CA THR A 330 -16.32 14.58 16.16
C THR A 330 -17.23 14.22 14.98
N GLU A 331 -18.53 14.14 15.25
CA GLU A 331 -19.54 13.86 14.22
C GLU A 331 -19.53 14.93 13.12
N GLY A 332 -19.62 14.52 11.86
CA GLY A 332 -19.61 15.42 10.70
C GLY A 332 -18.20 15.83 10.23
N VAL A 333 -17.14 15.50 10.96
CA VAL A 333 -15.77 15.71 10.48
C VAL A 333 -15.46 14.69 9.37
N ARG A 334 -15.14 15.22 8.19
CA ARG A 334 -14.82 14.41 7.01
C ARG A 334 -13.34 14.10 6.87
N MET A 335 -12.46 14.99 7.33
CA MET A 335 -11.01 14.85 7.26
C MET A 335 -10.36 15.21 8.59
N GLY A 336 -9.49 14.35 9.08
CA GLY A 336 -8.67 14.60 10.28
C GLY A 336 -7.30 15.19 9.95
N ALA A 337 -6.34 15.01 10.86
CA ALA A 337 -4.97 15.48 10.71
C ALA A 337 -4.13 14.54 9.82
N VAL A 338 -3.04 15.05 9.24
CA VAL A 338 -1.96 14.20 8.76
C VAL A 338 -1.19 13.61 9.95
N VAL A 339 -0.44 12.53 9.73
CA VAL A 339 0.10 11.68 10.81
C VAL A 339 1.02 12.39 11.80
N SER A 340 1.64 13.51 11.45
CA SER A 340 2.58 14.24 12.31
C SER A 340 2.83 15.67 11.81
N LEU A 341 3.38 16.52 12.69
CA LEU A 341 3.83 17.87 12.31
C LEU A 341 4.91 17.84 11.23
N THR A 342 5.82 16.87 11.28
CA THR A 342 6.83 16.67 10.23
C THR A 342 6.16 16.40 8.87
N GLN A 343 5.17 15.52 8.83
CA GLN A 343 4.43 15.24 7.60
C GLN A 343 3.67 16.47 7.09
N ARG A 344 3.07 17.24 8.00
CA ARG A 344 2.43 18.54 7.64
C ARG A 344 3.41 19.47 6.95
N ASP A 345 4.60 19.63 7.52
CA ASP A 345 5.62 20.54 7.00
C ASP A 345 6.23 20.01 5.68
N ASP A 346 6.34 18.67 5.51
CA ASP A 346 6.74 18.06 4.24
C ASP A 346 5.72 18.35 3.13
N VAL A 347 4.42 18.22 3.41
CA VAL A 347 3.36 18.57 2.45
C VAL A 347 3.41 20.04 2.10
N ARG A 348 3.57 20.94 3.09
CA ARG A 348 3.70 22.39 2.85
C ARG A 348 4.87 22.72 1.90
N ARG A 349 6.03 22.10 2.10
CA ARG A 349 7.18 22.27 1.20
C ARG A 349 6.87 21.78 -0.21
N ALA A 350 6.27 20.59 -0.33
CA ALA A 350 5.92 20.00 -1.61
C ALA A 350 4.94 20.86 -2.41
N VAL A 351 3.85 21.32 -1.79
CA VAL A 351 2.85 22.14 -2.49
C VAL A 351 3.38 23.54 -2.87
N ARG A 352 4.28 24.13 -2.06
CA ARG A 352 4.94 25.38 -2.43
C ARG A 352 5.84 25.20 -3.66
N ALA A 353 6.63 24.14 -3.72
CA ALA A 353 7.45 23.84 -4.89
C ALA A 353 6.61 23.66 -6.17
N ILE A 354 5.45 23.00 -6.08
CA ILE A 354 4.52 22.89 -7.20
C ILE A 354 3.93 24.27 -7.57
N ALA A 355 3.55 25.08 -6.59
CA ALA A 355 2.93 26.39 -6.79
C ALA A 355 3.89 27.44 -7.38
N GLU A 356 5.22 27.19 -7.41
CA GLU A 356 6.18 28.07 -8.13
C GLU A 356 5.88 28.12 -9.63
N SER A 357 5.25 27.10 -10.20
CA SER A 357 4.82 27.05 -11.60
C SER A 357 3.31 27.34 -11.79
N GLY A 358 2.63 27.84 -10.75
CA GLY A 358 1.19 28.02 -10.78
C GLY A 358 0.65 28.87 -9.63
N ARG A 359 -0.55 28.51 -9.15
CA ARG A 359 -1.20 29.22 -8.05
C ARG A 359 -2.09 28.30 -7.23
N PHE A 360 -2.28 28.59 -5.97
CA PHE A 360 -3.35 27.98 -5.18
C PHE A 360 -4.71 28.50 -5.66
N VAL A 361 -5.61 27.57 -5.94
CA VAL A 361 -7.00 27.85 -6.33
C VAL A 361 -7.93 27.75 -5.12
N TYR A 362 -7.64 26.76 -4.25
CA TYR A 362 -8.38 26.55 -3.03
C TYR A 362 -7.44 26.15 -1.89
N GLY A 363 -7.79 26.57 -0.68
CA GLY A 363 -7.06 26.27 0.54
C GLY A 363 -5.82 27.17 0.77
N ASP A 364 -5.34 27.16 2.01
CA ASP A 364 -4.14 27.89 2.44
C ASP A 364 -3.17 26.90 3.10
N PRO A 365 -1.94 26.76 2.61
CA PRO A 365 -0.98 25.82 3.19
C PRO A 365 -0.57 26.18 4.63
N GLU A 366 -0.77 27.43 5.06
CA GLU A 366 -0.38 27.89 6.38
C GLU A 366 -1.53 27.95 7.37
N LYS A 367 -2.78 28.06 6.89
CA LYS A 367 -3.95 28.26 7.72
C LYS A 367 -4.98 27.17 7.47
N VAL A 368 -5.55 26.65 8.53
CA VAL A 368 -6.65 25.70 8.46
C VAL A 368 -7.70 26.05 9.52
N ARG A 369 -8.97 25.90 9.15
CA ARG A 369 -10.07 25.95 10.10
C ARG A 369 -10.38 24.52 10.54
N VAL A 370 -10.41 24.30 11.85
CA VAL A 370 -10.68 22.98 12.43
C VAL A 370 -11.85 23.02 13.40
N VAL A 371 -12.56 21.91 13.48
CA VAL A 371 -13.67 21.71 14.43
C VAL A 371 -13.16 20.85 15.59
N ASP A 372 -13.43 21.25 16.82
CA ASP A 372 -13.11 20.54 18.07
C ASP A 372 -11.64 20.11 18.17
N ALA A 373 -10.73 20.93 17.68
CA ALA A 373 -9.29 20.70 17.76
C ALA A 373 -8.51 22.01 17.81
N ASP A 374 -7.22 21.92 18.16
CA ASP A 374 -6.29 23.04 18.16
C ASP A 374 -5.33 22.91 16.96
N PRO A 375 -5.40 23.80 15.94
CA PRO A 375 -4.55 23.73 14.75
C PRO A 375 -3.07 23.99 15.03
N GLU A 376 -2.74 24.64 16.15
CA GLU A 376 -1.35 24.92 16.54
C GLU A 376 -0.69 23.68 17.17
N ARG A 377 -1.47 22.82 17.81
CA ARG A 377 -0.97 21.59 18.45
C ARG A 377 -1.05 20.38 17.53
N GLY A 378 -2.11 20.28 16.74
CA GLY A 378 -2.36 19.16 15.83
C GLY A 378 -1.70 19.34 14.47
N ALA A 379 -1.53 18.23 13.76
CA ALA A 379 -0.95 18.21 12.42
C ALA A 379 -2.01 18.42 11.34
N PHE A 380 -2.85 19.44 11.50
CA PHE A 380 -3.91 19.75 10.55
C PHE A 380 -3.40 20.52 9.32
N LEU A 381 -3.99 20.23 8.18
CA LEU A 381 -3.79 20.93 6.90
C LEU A 381 -5.14 21.20 6.26
N ASP A 382 -5.24 22.31 5.54
CA ASP A 382 -6.35 22.54 4.63
C ASP A 382 -6.27 21.62 3.41
N THR A 383 -7.38 21.45 2.70
CA THR A 383 -7.37 20.81 1.38
C THR A 383 -6.82 21.81 0.36
N LEU A 384 -5.82 21.38 -0.42
CA LEU A 384 -5.04 22.29 -1.28
C LEU A 384 -5.22 21.93 -2.75
N LEU A 385 -5.86 22.83 -3.52
CA LEU A 385 -5.99 22.70 -4.96
C LEU A 385 -5.06 23.70 -5.65
N ILE A 386 -4.21 23.23 -6.54
CA ILE A 386 -3.25 24.03 -7.29
C ILE A 386 -3.62 23.93 -8.78
N SER A 387 -3.55 25.05 -9.52
CA SER A 387 -3.49 25.06 -10.98
C SER A 387 -2.06 25.43 -11.36
N ALA A 388 -1.39 24.60 -12.17
CA ALA A 388 -0.01 24.79 -12.54
C ALA A 388 0.22 24.62 -14.05
N ASP A 389 1.34 25.16 -14.53
CA ASP A 389 1.79 24.90 -15.89
C ASP A 389 1.97 23.40 -16.11
N PRO A 390 1.23 22.77 -17.05
CA PRO A 390 1.32 21.33 -17.29
C PRO A 390 2.71 20.91 -17.79
N ASP A 391 3.49 21.81 -18.36
CA ASP A 391 4.82 21.51 -18.88
C ASP A 391 5.93 21.69 -17.83
N ALA A 392 5.64 22.25 -16.65
CA ALA A 392 6.59 22.38 -15.54
C ALA A 392 6.95 21.00 -14.94
N ALA A 393 8.16 20.88 -14.39
CA ALA A 393 8.65 19.61 -13.81
C ALA A 393 8.00 19.28 -12.46
N ALA A 394 7.83 20.26 -11.60
CA ALA A 394 7.42 20.03 -10.20
C ALA A 394 6.10 19.25 -10.04
N PRO A 395 5.00 19.50 -10.79
CA PRO A 395 3.78 18.71 -10.70
C PRO A 395 3.96 17.22 -11.02
N HIS A 396 4.98 16.86 -11.78
CA HIS A 396 5.27 15.49 -12.21
C HIS A 396 6.33 14.79 -11.35
N GLU A 397 7.11 15.55 -10.58
CA GLU A 397 8.24 15.04 -9.81
C GLU A 397 8.02 15.06 -8.30
N VAL A 398 7.23 16.01 -7.81
CA VAL A 398 6.99 16.19 -6.38
C VAL A 398 5.68 15.54 -5.98
N GLU A 399 5.72 14.62 -5.01
CA GLU A 399 4.53 14.02 -4.40
C GLU A 399 4.18 14.74 -3.10
N PRO A 400 3.11 15.57 -3.06
CA PRO A 400 2.58 16.10 -1.81
C PRO A 400 1.75 15.02 -1.11
N PHE A 401 2.40 14.22 -0.24
CA PHE A 401 1.73 13.08 0.43
C PHE A 401 0.77 13.56 1.54
N GLY A 402 -0.29 14.25 1.11
CA GLY A 402 -1.29 14.92 1.94
C GLY A 402 -2.52 15.34 1.13
N PRO A 403 -3.40 16.19 1.68
CA PRO A 403 -4.68 16.56 1.07
C PRO A 403 -4.51 17.58 -0.07
N ALA A 404 -3.74 17.25 -1.09
CA ALA A 404 -3.38 18.14 -2.18
C ALA A 404 -3.49 17.48 -3.56
N ALA A 405 -3.98 18.23 -4.56
CA ALA A 405 -3.98 17.85 -5.96
C ALA A 405 -3.68 19.05 -6.87
N THR A 406 -3.11 18.78 -8.05
CA THR A 406 -2.74 19.80 -9.04
C THR A 406 -3.51 19.59 -10.34
N VAL A 407 -4.24 20.61 -10.79
CA VAL A 407 -4.92 20.62 -12.10
C VAL A 407 -3.92 21.04 -13.16
N LEU A 408 -3.88 20.27 -14.25
CA LEU A 408 -2.98 20.42 -15.38
C LEU A 408 -3.81 20.40 -16.67
N ALA A 409 -3.86 21.51 -17.38
CA ALA A 409 -4.62 21.65 -18.61
C ALA A 409 -3.85 21.03 -19.79
N TYR A 410 -4.42 20.07 -20.50
CA TYR A 410 -3.81 19.50 -21.70
C TYR A 410 -4.46 20.02 -22.98
N ARG A 411 -3.67 20.09 -24.06
CA ARG A 411 -4.09 20.64 -25.36
C ARG A 411 -4.81 19.63 -26.26
N ASP A 412 -4.33 18.38 -26.22
CA ASP A 412 -4.81 17.27 -27.03
C ASP A 412 -4.46 15.93 -26.37
N THR A 413 -4.90 14.82 -26.96
CA THR A 413 -4.68 13.47 -26.45
C THR A 413 -3.19 13.09 -26.37
N ALA A 414 -2.38 13.55 -27.33
CA ALA A 414 -0.95 13.28 -27.34
C ALA A 414 -0.26 13.98 -26.15
N HIS A 415 -0.64 15.24 -25.89
CA HIS A 415 -0.16 15.96 -24.72
C HIS A 415 -0.62 15.32 -23.39
N ALA A 416 -1.88 14.89 -23.28
CA ALA A 416 -2.36 14.18 -22.09
C ALA A 416 -1.54 12.90 -21.83
N THR A 417 -1.22 12.16 -22.87
CA THR A 417 -0.38 10.95 -22.80
C THR A 417 1.05 11.28 -22.36
N ASP A 418 1.65 12.34 -22.89
CA ASP A 418 2.97 12.81 -22.47
C ASP A 418 2.99 13.20 -21.00
N LEU A 419 2.00 14.01 -20.56
CA LEU A 419 1.88 14.42 -19.15
C LEU A 419 1.77 13.23 -18.20
N VAL A 420 1.04 12.18 -18.58
CA VAL A 420 0.96 10.96 -17.79
C VAL A 420 2.34 10.30 -17.69
N ALA A 421 3.07 10.18 -18.81
CA ALA A 421 4.38 9.56 -18.88
C ALA A 421 5.44 10.29 -18.04
N ARG A 422 5.35 11.63 -17.91
CA ARG A 422 6.26 12.46 -17.09
C ARG A 422 6.28 12.06 -15.61
N GLY A 423 5.26 11.37 -15.10
CA GLY A 423 5.29 10.77 -13.77
C GLY A 423 6.30 9.65 -13.60
N ARG A 424 6.89 9.15 -14.69
CA ARG A 424 7.92 8.09 -14.73
C ARG A 424 7.52 6.79 -14.02
N GLY A 425 6.23 6.51 -14.01
CA GLY A 425 5.62 5.37 -13.34
C GLY A 425 4.73 5.79 -12.16
N SER A 426 3.57 5.17 -12.07
CA SER A 426 2.58 5.41 -11.02
C SER A 426 1.87 4.13 -10.64
N LEU A 427 1.32 4.07 -9.42
CA LEU A 427 0.53 2.95 -8.94
C LEU A 427 -0.81 2.86 -9.66
N ALA A 428 -1.47 4.01 -9.86
CA ALA A 428 -2.80 4.05 -10.43
C ALA A 428 -3.03 5.29 -11.29
N ALA A 429 -3.95 5.18 -12.27
CA ALA A 429 -4.63 6.32 -12.85
C ALA A 429 -6.11 6.02 -13.09
N SER A 430 -6.94 7.06 -13.10
CA SER A 430 -8.33 6.99 -13.58
C SER A 430 -8.46 7.68 -14.93
N VAL A 431 -9.32 7.14 -15.78
CA VAL A 431 -9.71 7.71 -17.08
C VAL A 431 -11.22 7.85 -17.08
N VAL A 432 -11.72 9.05 -17.33
CA VAL A 432 -13.16 9.37 -17.30
C VAL A 432 -13.61 9.73 -18.71
N SER A 433 -14.46 8.88 -19.32
CA SER A 433 -14.89 9.05 -20.71
C SER A 433 -16.05 8.10 -21.05
N ASP A 434 -16.96 8.55 -21.90
CA ASP A 434 -17.94 7.70 -22.61
C ASP A 434 -17.50 7.37 -24.04
N ASP A 435 -16.43 7.99 -24.56
CA ASP A 435 -15.87 7.71 -25.88
C ASP A 435 -14.96 6.47 -25.86
N LEU A 436 -15.47 5.36 -26.34
CA LEU A 436 -14.75 4.08 -26.39
C LEU A 436 -13.50 4.13 -27.26
N ALA A 437 -13.53 4.86 -28.37
CA ALA A 437 -12.39 4.94 -29.28
C ALA A 437 -11.24 5.74 -28.67
N TRP A 438 -11.58 6.89 -28.08
CA TRP A 438 -10.60 7.72 -27.34
C TRP A 438 -10.02 6.95 -26.17
N THR A 439 -10.88 6.36 -25.32
CA THR A 439 -10.48 5.57 -24.15
C THR A 439 -9.52 4.44 -24.52
N THR A 440 -9.85 3.67 -25.56
CA THR A 440 -9.00 2.55 -26.00
C THR A 440 -7.64 3.02 -26.47
N ALA A 441 -7.58 4.10 -27.26
CA ALA A 441 -6.32 4.67 -27.75
C ALA A 441 -5.48 5.21 -26.59
N PHE A 442 -6.08 6.00 -25.68
CA PHE A 442 -5.40 6.57 -24.53
C PHE A 442 -4.87 5.48 -23.57
N VAL A 443 -5.69 4.49 -23.22
CA VAL A 443 -5.31 3.40 -22.32
C VAL A 443 -4.11 2.62 -22.85
N ARG A 444 -4.07 2.31 -24.17
CA ARG A 444 -2.92 1.62 -24.77
C ARG A 444 -1.62 2.40 -24.64
N ALA A 445 -1.67 3.72 -24.72
CA ALA A 445 -0.50 4.58 -24.59
C ALA A 445 -0.11 4.82 -23.11
N ALA A 446 -1.09 4.92 -22.22
CA ALA A 446 -0.88 5.20 -20.79
C ALA A 446 -0.54 3.95 -19.96
N ALA A 447 -1.01 2.76 -20.35
CA ALA A 447 -0.86 1.52 -19.58
C ALA A 447 0.60 1.18 -19.18
N PRO A 448 1.63 1.37 -20.03
CA PRO A 448 3.01 1.09 -19.64
C PRO A 448 3.52 1.89 -18.42
N TRP A 449 2.86 2.99 -18.09
CA TRP A 449 3.25 3.91 -17.02
C TRP A 449 2.52 3.66 -15.69
N HIS A 450 1.59 2.71 -15.64
CA HIS A 450 0.73 2.50 -14.46
C HIS A 450 0.68 1.03 -14.05
N GLY A 451 0.56 0.80 -12.75
CA GLY A 451 0.24 -0.52 -12.22
C GLY A 451 -1.23 -0.89 -12.45
N ARG A 452 -2.12 0.11 -12.40
CA ARG A 452 -3.56 -0.06 -12.55
C ARG A 452 -4.20 1.14 -13.24
N LEU A 453 -5.15 0.86 -14.14
CA LEU A 453 -6.04 1.87 -14.73
C LEU A 453 -7.47 1.61 -14.30
N HIS A 454 -8.12 2.62 -13.74
CA HIS A 454 -9.52 2.65 -13.37
C HIS A 454 -10.29 3.43 -14.44
N LEU A 455 -11.20 2.77 -15.16
CA LEU A 455 -11.98 3.38 -16.23
C LEU A 455 -13.37 3.69 -15.71
N LEU A 456 -13.76 4.96 -15.78
CA LEU A 456 -15.04 5.48 -15.31
C LEU A 456 -15.83 6.00 -16.49
N ASP A 457 -17.05 5.48 -16.66
CA ASP A 457 -18.03 5.88 -17.67
C ASP A 457 -19.42 6.11 -17.05
N SER A 458 -20.37 6.52 -17.85
CA SER A 458 -21.74 6.76 -17.40
C SER A 458 -22.44 5.50 -16.87
N THR A 459 -21.99 4.30 -17.23
CA THR A 459 -22.61 3.04 -16.81
C THR A 459 -22.12 2.59 -15.44
N ASN A 460 -20.84 2.83 -15.10
CA ASN A 460 -20.23 2.36 -13.86
C ASN A 460 -20.00 3.45 -12.80
N ARG A 461 -20.27 4.75 -13.09
CA ARG A 461 -20.00 5.89 -12.21
C ARG A 461 -20.61 5.80 -10.80
N THR A 462 -21.60 4.96 -10.59
CA THR A 462 -22.25 4.73 -9.27
C THR A 462 -21.90 3.38 -8.66
N GLN A 463 -21.26 2.48 -9.41
CA GLN A 463 -20.91 1.12 -9.00
C GLN A 463 -19.44 0.82 -9.31
N THR A 464 -18.55 1.49 -8.62
CA THR A 464 -17.11 1.34 -8.79
C THR A 464 -16.42 1.08 -7.45
N THR A 465 -15.24 0.52 -7.50
CA THR A 465 -14.39 0.36 -6.30
C THR A 465 -13.64 1.65 -5.95
N GLY A 466 -13.68 2.65 -6.84
CA GLY A 466 -12.94 3.90 -6.72
C GLY A 466 -11.48 3.79 -7.15
N HIS A 467 -10.90 4.95 -7.45
CA HIS A 467 -9.51 5.09 -7.88
C HIS A 467 -8.52 4.44 -6.91
N GLY A 468 -8.68 4.73 -5.63
CA GLY A 468 -7.72 4.39 -4.59
C GLY A 468 -7.83 2.99 -4.00
N SER A 469 -8.74 2.12 -4.49
CA SER A 469 -9.01 0.82 -3.89
C SER A 469 -8.30 -0.32 -4.64
N PRO A 470 -7.14 -0.81 -4.18
CA PRO A 470 -6.54 -2.02 -4.73
C PRO A 470 -7.37 -3.25 -4.36
N LEU A 471 -7.39 -4.23 -5.26
CA LEU A 471 -8.10 -5.49 -5.07
C LEU A 471 -7.12 -6.66 -5.12
N PRO A 472 -7.23 -7.65 -4.22
CA PRO A 472 -6.35 -8.83 -4.23
C PRO A 472 -6.37 -9.61 -5.55
N ALA A 473 -7.46 -9.55 -6.32
CA ALA A 473 -7.59 -10.20 -7.63
C ALA A 473 -6.62 -9.67 -8.68
N LEU A 474 -6.23 -8.40 -8.56
CA LEU A 474 -5.43 -7.69 -9.52
C LEU A 474 -4.11 -7.23 -8.89
N ARG A 475 -3.08 -7.09 -9.73
CA ARG A 475 -1.80 -6.60 -9.26
C ARG A 475 -1.94 -5.18 -8.70
N HIS A 476 -1.42 -4.96 -7.49
CA HIS A 476 -1.11 -3.67 -6.91
C HIS A 476 0.41 -3.46 -6.97
N GLY A 477 0.86 -2.27 -7.33
CA GLY A 477 2.24 -1.91 -7.60
C GLY A 477 2.33 -1.18 -8.93
N GLY A 478 3.45 -0.55 -9.24
CA GLY A 478 3.60 0.22 -10.46
C GLY A 478 5.02 0.23 -10.99
N PRO A 479 5.22 0.55 -12.28
CA PRO A 479 6.53 0.58 -12.90
C PRO A 479 7.37 1.77 -12.43
N GLY A 480 8.64 1.76 -12.74
CA GLY A 480 9.57 2.88 -12.62
C GLY A 480 9.62 3.44 -11.20
N ARG A 481 9.30 4.72 -11.06
CA ARG A 481 9.28 5.46 -9.80
C ARG A 481 8.42 4.81 -8.71
N ALA A 482 7.33 4.16 -9.07
CA ALA A 482 6.45 3.46 -8.12
C ALA A 482 7.08 2.19 -7.51
N GLY A 483 8.33 1.89 -7.83
CA GLY A 483 9.12 0.84 -7.19
C GLY A 483 9.33 -0.43 -8.01
N GLY A 484 8.48 -0.71 -8.98
CA GLY A 484 8.55 -1.92 -9.82
C GLY A 484 8.06 -3.19 -9.12
N GLY A 485 7.54 -3.06 -7.90
CA GLY A 485 7.05 -4.19 -7.11
C GLY A 485 5.74 -4.78 -7.62
N SER A 486 5.39 -5.92 -7.04
CA SER A 486 4.12 -6.61 -7.27
C SER A 486 3.51 -6.94 -5.91
N GLU A 487 2.58 -6.12 -5.47
CA GLU A 487 1.83 -6.34 -4.25
C GLU A 487 0.42 -6.81 -4.58
N MET A 488 -0.24 -7.49 -3.66
CA MET A 488 -1.61 -7.97 -3.79
C MET A 488 -1.98 -8.73 -5.08
N ALA A 489 -1.06 -9.19 -5.87
CA ALA A 489 -1.33 -9.79 -7.18
C ALA A 489 -2.17 -11.11 -7.16
N GLY A 490 -2.94 -11.34 -6.13
CA GLY A 490 -3.68 -12.57 -5.90
C GLY A 490 -2.74 -13.76 -5.75
N ILE A 491 -3.14 -14.91 -6.28
CA ILE A 491 -2.29 -16.11 -6.24
C ILE A 491 -0.96 -15.92 -6.96
N ARG A 492 -0.88 -15.04 -7.97
CA ARG A 492 0.40 -14.68 -8.61
C ARG A 492 1.41 -14.12 -7.61
N GLY A 493 0.95 -13.21 -6.71
CA GLY A 493 1.82 -12.65 -5.65
C GLY A 493 2.27 -13.69 -4.62
N VAL A 494 1.45 -14.71 -4.34
CA VAL A 494 1.84 -15.86 -3.52
C VAL A 494 2.94 -16.66 -4.22
N VAL A 495 2.74 -16.99 -5.49
CA VAL A 495 3.72 -17.74 -6.32
C VAL A 495 5.04 -16.98 -6.48
N ASP A 496 5.00 -15.65 -6.57
CA ASP A 496 6.20 -14.79 -6.64
C ASP A 496 7.07 -14.87 -5.36
N LEU A 497 6.50 -15.25 -4.22
CA LEU A 497 7.24 -15.50 -2.97
C LEU A 497 7.80 -16.92 -2.86
N MET A 498 7.37 -17.83 -3.72
CA MET A 498 7.79 -19.21 -3.76
C MET A 498 8.95 -19.42 -4.75
N GLN A 499 9.51 -20.63 -4.78
CA GLN A 499 10.52 -21.01 -5.76
C GLN A 499 9.90 -21.86 -6.87
N ARG A 500 10.02 -21.37 -8.11
CA ARG A 500 9.64 -22.11 -9.32
C ARG A 500 10.85 -22.88 -9.84
N THR A 501 10.73 -24.20 -9.95
CA THR A 501 11.80 -25.10 -10.42
C THR A 501 11.30 -25.89 -11.64
N ALA A 502 12.04 -25.86 -12.74
CA ALA A 502 11.74 -26.69 -13.89
C ALA A 502 12.16 -28.15 -13.61
N LEU A 503 11.19 -29.06 -13.63
CA LEU A 503 11.42 -30.50 -13.58
C LEU A 503 11.37 -31.08 -14.99
N GLN A 504 12.35 -31.91 -15.33
CA GLN A 504 12.46 -32.58 -16.63
C GLN A 504 12.60 -34.09 -16.39
N ALA A 505 11.58 -34.85 -16.72
CA ALA A 505 11.56 -36.29 -16.40
C ALA A 505 10.57 -37.06 -17.29
N SER A 506 10.54 -38.39 -17.05
CA SER A 506 9.48 -39.21 -17.62
C SER A 506 8.11 -38.89 -17.04
N PRO A 507 7.00 -39.11 -17.75
CA PRO A 507 5.65 -38.92 -17.24
C PRO A 507 5.39 -39.59 -15.88
N ARG A 508 5.96 -40.78 -15.70
CA ARG A 508 5.84 -41.54 -14.44
C ARG A 508 6.43 -40.79 -13.25
N LEU A 509 7.59 -40.15 -13.41
CA LEU A 509 8.22 -39.38 -12.35
C LEU A 509 7.49 -38.05 -12.10
N LEU A 510 7.06 -37.37 -13.17
CA LEU A 510 6.33 -36.09 -13.03
C LEU A 510 4.99 -36.26 -12.33
N ASN A 511 4.26 -37.34 -12.63
CA ASN A 511 2.99 -37.67 -11.95
C ASN A 511 3.11 -37.88 -10.43
N ALA A 512 4.30 -38.24 -9.93
CA ALA A 512 4.53 -38.34 -8.48
C ALA A 512 4.50 -37.00 -7.73
N PHE A 513 4.58 -35.88 -8.45
CA PHE A 513 4.49 -34.52 -7.89
C PHE A 513 3.10 -33.88 -8.11
N ALA A 514 2.23 -34.52 -8.90
CA ALA A 514 0.90 -34.02 -9.21
C ALA A 514 -0.18 -34.45 -8.18
N SER A 515 0.20 -35.31 -7.23
CA SER A 515 -0.67 -35.88 -6.17
C SER A 515 -0.48 -35.17 -4.84
#